data_a1e42f844e0424178ae5f8648fb89d9f
#
_entry.id   a1e42f844e0424178ae5f8648fb89d9f
#
_cell.length_a   1.000
_cell.length_b   1.000
_cell.length_c   1.000
_cell.angle_alpha   90.00
_cell.angle_beta   90.00
_cell.angle_gamma   90.00
#
_symmetry.space_group_name_H-M   'P 1'
#
loop_
_entity.id
_entity.type
_entity.pdbx_description
1 polymer ?
#
loop_
_entity_poly.entity_id
_entity_poly.type
_entity_poly.pdbx_seq_one_letter_code
_entity_poly.pdbx_strand_id
1 'polypeptide(L)'
;MMLATSSFKGARVNTAPRVRQVAATPQRMIAVQAKKPWIKQECKPNSKPVRIPMHVRLGDTVQVIAGDDKGKVGEVVEVLTKKGKVVVREVNMTYRTVPPRGEDAAGSVIRKESPIHHSKVMLYSTKEKVASRVGHKILDDGRKVRILVKTGEVVEAAERSREPEASEEGESSE
;
A
#
# COMPACT_ATOMS: atom_id res chain seq x y z
N MET A 1 -25.27 -94.29 -23.62
CA MET A 1 -25.49 -92.94 -23.13
C MET A 1 -24.21 -92.28 -22.76
N MET A 2 -23.65 -91.43 -23.64
CA MET A 2 -22.39 -90.74 -23.45
C MET A 2 -22.70 -89.25 -23.33
N LEU A 3 -22.36 -88.66 -22.19
CA LEU A 3 -22.47 -87.26 -21.94
C LEU A 3 -21.16 -86.59 -22.34
N ALA A 4 -21.24 -85.69 -23.31
CA ALA A 4 -20.12 -84.88 -23.74
C ALA A 4 -20.01 -83.62 -22.83
N THR A 5 -18.88 -83.51 -22.12
CA THR A 5 -18.54 -82.32 -21.33
C THR A 5 -17.82 -81.31 -22.22
N SER A 6 -18.49 -80.19 -22.50
CA SER A 6 -17.95 -79.03 -23.22
C SER A 6 -17.04 -78.23 -22.27
N SER A 7 -15.75 -78.19 -22.53
CA SER A 7 -14.76 -77.36 -21.81
C SER A 7 -14.78 -75.95 -22.38
N PHE A 8 -15.29 -74.98 -21.62
CA PHE A 8 -15.27 -73.56 -21.96
C PHE A 8 -13.92 -72.95 -21.54
N LYS A 9 -13.05 -72.67 -22.50
CA LYS A 9 -11.78 -71.95 -22.26
C LYS A 9 -12.09 -70.46 -22.13
N GLY A 10 -12.12 -69.96 -20.90
CA GLY A 10 -12.22 -68.53 -20.61
C GLY A 10 -11.00 -67.77 -21.08
N ALA A 11 -11.14 -66.93 -22.07
CA ALA A 11 -10.11 -65.97 -22.48
C ALA A 11 -9.95 -64.87 -21.41
N ARG A 12 -8.79 -64.81 -20.78
CA ARG A 12 -8.44 -63.71 -19.87
C ARG A 12 -8.17 -62.47 -20.70
N VAL A 13 -9.06 -61.50 -20.66
CA VAL A 13 -8.82 -60.18 -21.22
C VAL A 13 -7.98 -59.39 -20.23
N ASN A 14 -6.68 -59.26 -20.52
CA ASN A 14 -5.79 -58.38 -19.77
C ASN A 14 -6.09 -56.92 -20.17
N THR A 15 -6.98 -56.30 -19.45
CA THR A 15 -7.23 -54.85 -19.58
C THR A 15 -6.21 -54.12 -18.72
N ALA A 16 -5.05 -53.80 -19.28
CA ALA A 16 -4.12 -52.89 -18.65
C ALA A 16 -4.76 -51.52 -18.52
N PRO A 17 -4.67 -50.85 -17.37
CA PRO A 17 -5.22 -49.51 -17.23
C PRO A 17 -4.47 -48.54 -18.14
N ARG A 18 -5.18 -47.95 -19.09
CA ARG A 18 -4.66 -46.90 -19.97
C ARG A 18 -4.38 -45.68 -19.14
N VAL A 19 -3.16 -45.53 -18.65
CA VAL A 19 -2.69 -44.32 -18.00
C VAL A 19 -2.82 -43.19 -19.01
N ARG A 20 -3.80 -42.28 -18.77
CA ARG A 20 -3.89 -41.02 -19.49
C ARG A 20 -2.65 -40.23 -19.15
N GLN A 21 -1.71 -40.15 -20.07
CA GLN A 21 -0.64 -39.15 -19.99
C GLN A 21 -1.29 -37.80 -20.10
N VAL A 22 -1.42 -37.13 -18.96
CA VAL A 22 -1.80 -35.70 -18.90
C VAL A 22 -0.61 -34.96 -19.52
N ALA A 23 -0.79 -34.45 -20.73
CA ALA A 23 0.21 -33.60 -21.38
C ALA A 23 0.53 -32.46 -20.42
N ALA A 24 1.78 -32.41 -19.96
CA ALA A 24 2.27 -31.32 -19.13
C ALA A 24 2.09 -30.01 -19.92
N THR A 25 1.17 -29.19 -19.49
CA THR A 25 1.00 -27.84 -20.03
C THR A 25 2.33 -27.12 -19.87
N PRO A 26 2.94 -26.56 -20.93
CA PRO A 26 4.18 -25.83 -20.79
C PRO A 26 3.91 -24.65 -19.85
N GLN A 27 4.46 -24.71 -18.66
CA GLN A 27 4.43 -23.56 -17.75
C GLN A 27 5.18 -22.44 -18.45
N ARG A 28 4.40 -21.46 -18.90
CA ARG A 28 4.93 -20.22 -19.46
C ARG A 28 5.69 -19.55 -18.33
N MET A 29 7.01 -19.75 -18.31
CA MET A 29 7.89 -19.02 -17.39
C MET A 29 7.74 -17.54 -17.72
N ILE A 30 6.93 -16.84 -16.91
CA ILE A 30 6.90 -15.39 -16.92
C ILE A 30 8.27 -15.00 -16.38
N ALA A 31 9.16 -14.62 -17.28
CA ALA A 31 10.44 -14.02 -16.90
C ALA A 31 10.11 -12.75 -16.10
N VAL A 32 10.17 -12.86 -14.79
CA VAL A 32 10.08 -11.70 -13.90
C VAL A 32 11.34 -10.90 -14.18
N GLN A 33 11.23 -9.92 -15.06
CA GLN A 33 12.30 -8.96 -15.26
C GLN A 33 12.46 -8.22 -13.94
N ALA A 34 13.53 -8.54 -13.21
CA ALA A 34 13.91 -7.81 -12.02
C ALA A 34 14.05 -6.34 -12.40
N LYS A 35 13.14 -5.50 -11.89
CA LYS A 35 13.21 -4.05 -12.10
C LYS A 35 14.56 -3.59 -11.61
N LYS A 36 15.35 -2.98 -12.50
CA LYS A 36 16.62 -2.37 -12.13
C LYS A 36 16.40 -1.41 -10.96
N PRO A 37 17.22 -1.44 -9.91
CA PRO A 37 17.04 -0.62 -8.70
C PRO A 37 17.07 0.91 -8.98
N TRP A 38 17.49 1.33 -10.16
CA TRP A 38 17.63 2.72 -10.62
C TRP A 38 16.50 3.17 -11.57
N ILE A 39 15.29 2.70 -11.43
CA ILE A 39 14.21 3.25 -12.24
C ILE A 39 14.08 4.72 -11.84
N LYS A 40 14.57 5.60 -12.70
CA LYS A 40 14.37 7.04 -12.55
C LYS A 40 12.87 7.30 -12.45
N GLN A 41 12.50 8.12 -11.47
CA GLN A 41 11.12 8.56 -11.33
C GLN A 41 10.68 9.19 -12.67
N GLU A 42 9.49 8.82 -13.17
CA GLU A 42 8.94 9.43 -14.38
C GLU A 42 8.86 10.94 -14.20
N CYS A 43 9.41 11.66 -15.17
CA CYS A 43 9.44 13.12 -15.16
C CYS A 43 8.61 13.65 -16.32
N LYS A 44 8.00 14.81 -16.11
CA LYS A 44 7.37 15.60 -17.16
C LYS A 44 8.44 16.18 -18.10
N PRO A 45 8.07 16.68 -19.31
CA PRO A 45 9.02 17.28 -20.24
C PRO A 45 9.88 18.41 -19.64
N ASN A 46 9.38 19.10 -18.62
CA ASN A 46 10.08 20.15 -17.87
C ASN A 46 10.95 19.62 -16.71
N SER A 47 11.34 18.35 -16.73
CA SER A 47 12.16 17.66 -15.71
C SER A 47 11.55 17.61 -14.30
N LYS A 48 10.29 18.06 -14.13
CA LYS A 48 9.61 17.94 -12.82
C LYS A 48 9.05 16.54 -12.63
N PRO A 49 9.18 15.94 -11.44
CA PRO A 49 8.64 14.61 -11.17
C PRO A 49 7.12 14.59 -11.28
N VAL A 50 6.58 13.52 -11.87
CA VAL A 50 5.13 13.31 -11.96
C VAL A 50 4.59 13.08 -10.55
N ARG A 51 3.50 13.75 -10.20
CA ARG A 51 2.80 13.55 -8.93
C ARG A 51 1.92 12.31 -9.01
N ILE A 52 2.04 11.44 -8.03
CA ILE A 52 1.22 10.24 -7.89
C ILE A 52 -0.13 10.65 -7.26
N PRO A 53 -1.28 10.27 -7.87
CA PRO A 53 -2.58 10.53 -7.25
C PRO A 53 -2.69 9.75 -5.94
N MET A 54 -3.12 10.43 -4.87
CA MET A 54 -3.23 9.86 -3.53
C MET A 54 -4.68 9.92 -3.07
N HIS A 55 -5.14 8.84 -2.43
CA HIS A 55 -6.48 8.78 -1.84
C HIS A 55 -6.54 9.37 -0.43
N VAL A 56 -5.38 9.65 0.16
CA VAL A 56 -5.20 10.16 1.52
C VAL A 56 -4.77 11.62 1.48
N ARG A 57 -5.21 12.40 2.46
CA ARG A 57 -4.84 13.81 2.66
C ARG A 57 -4.23 14.02 4.03
N LEU A 58 -3.68 15.20 4.27
CA LEU A 58 -3.21 15.65 5.58
C LEU A 58 -4.39 15.68 6.56
N GLY A 59 -4.16 15.25 7.80
CA GLY A 59 -5.16 15.21 8.85
C GLY A 59 -6.14 14.04 8.75
N ASP A 60 -6.07 13.21 7.71
CA ASP A 60 -6.92 12.01 7.62
C ASP A 60 -6.51 10.97 8.66
N THR A 61 -7.47 10.36 9.35
CA THR A 61 -7.23 9.18 10.18
C THR A 61 -7.15 7.94 9.30
N VAL A 62 -6.06 7.18 9.40
CA VAL A 62 -5.80 6.01 8.57
C VAL A 62 -5.42 4.80 9.39
N GLN A 63 -5.73 3.61 8.87
CA GLN A 63 -5.27 2.33 9.41
C GLN A 63 -4.25 1.70 8.46
N VAL A 64 -3.20 1.13 9.03
CA VAL A 64 -2.17 0.39 8.29
C VAL A 64 -2.68 -1.01 7.95
N ILE A 65 -2.63 -1.38 6.66
CA ILE A 65 -3.12 -2.68 6.17
C ILE A 65 -2.00 -3.71 6.11
N ALA A 66 -0.79 -3.28 5.80
CA ALA A 66 0.34 -4.18 5.54
C ALA A 66 1.66 -3.59 6.04
N GLY A 67 2.55 -4.47 6.49
CA GLY A 67 3.84 -4.17 7.09
C GLY A 67 3.88 -4.58 8.55
N ASP A 68 4.98 -4.24 9.23
CA ASP A 68 5.22 -4.62 10.63
C ASP A 68 4.20 -3.98 11.58
N ASP A 69 3.74 -2.77 11.25
CA ASP A 69 2.75 -2.01 12.02
C ASP A 69 1.30 -2.24 11.55
N LYS A 70 1.02 -3.38 10.92
CA LYS A 70 -0.34 -3.71 10.47
C LYS A 70 -1.36 -3.62 11.61
N GLY A 71 -2.47 -2.96 11.34
CA GLY A 71 -3.58 -2.78 12.30
C GLY A 71 -3.51 -1.48 13.10
N LYS A 72 -2.35 -0.82 13.18
CA LYS A 72 -2.23 0.47 13.86
C LYS A 72 -3.05 1.55 13.14
N VAL A 73 -3.65 2.42 13.93
CA VAL A 73 -4.40 3.58 13.47
C VAL A 73 -3.62 4.83 13.86
N GLY A 74 -3.52 5.77 12.94
CA GLY A 74 -2.82 7.03 13.18
C GLY A 74 -3.30 8.13 12.24
N GLU A 75 -2.90 9.34 12.53
CA GLU A 75 -3.20 10.52 11.72
C GLU A 75 -2.09 10.78 10.69
N VAL A 76 -2.46 11.23 9.51
CA VAL A 76 -1.52 11.58 8.44
C VAL A 76 -0.92 12.95 8.70
N VAL A 77 0.39 12.97 8.99
CA VAL A 77 1.16 14.20 9.26
C VAL A 77 1.68 14.83 7.98
N GLU A 78 2.18 14.01 7.04
CA GLU A 78 2.77 14.51 5.79
C GLU A 78 2.41 13.62 4.60
N VAL A 79 2.21 14.24 3.43
CA VAL A 79 1.90 13.54 2.18
C VAL A 79 2.94 13.85 1.11
N LEU A 80 3.79 12.87 0.80
CA LEU A 80 4.87 12.96 -0.18
C LEU A 80 4.37 12.51 -1.57
N THR A 81 3.63 13.38 -2.25
CA THR A 81 2.99 13.07 -3.56
C THR A 81 3.97 12.67 -4.65
N LYS A 82 5.20 13.20 -4.64
CA LYS A 82 6.26 12.85 -5.61
C LYS A 82 6.77 11.42 -5.45
N LYS A 83 6.75 10.89 -4.24
CA LYS A 83 7.25 9.56 -3.89
C LYS A 83 6.12 8.54 -3.67
N GLY A 84 4.86 8.96 -3.65
CA GLY A 84 3.71 8.13 -3.32
C GLY A 84 3.74 7.60 -1.89
N LYS A 85 4.30 8.36 -0.95
CA LYS A 85 4.44 7.96 0.44
C LYS A 85 3.71 8.91 1.36
N VAL A 86 3.33 8.41 2.53
CA VAL A 86 2.70 9.18 3.60
C VAL A 86 3.44 8.95 4.91
N VAL A 87 3.52 9.97 5.72
CA VAL A 87 4.00 9.89 7.09
C VAL A 87 2.78 9.86 8.01
N VAL A 88 2.70 8.84 8.83
CA VAL A 88 1.59 8.64 9.78
C VAL A 88 2.16 8.71 11.19
N ARG A 89 1.47 9.38 12.08
CA ARG A 89 1.85 9.55 13.48
C ARG A 89 2.01 8.19 14.16
N GLU A 90 3.11 8.01 14.89
CA GLU A 90 3.47 6.81 15.66
C GLU A 90 3.58 5.50 14.85
N VAL A 91 3.65 5.58 13.52
CA VAL A 91 3.78 4.42 12.63
C VAL A 91 5.14 4.43 11.95
N ASN A 92 5.70 3.22 11.77
CA ASN A 92 7.00 2.99 11.13
C ASN A 92 8.13 3.83 11.75
N MET A 93 8.20 3.80 13.08
CA MET A 93 9.19 4.55 13.85
C MET A 93 10.59 4.02 13.61
N THR A 94 11.51 4.91 13.26
CA THR A 94 12.92 4.61 13.04
C THR A 94 13.80 5.46 13.94
N TYR A 95 14.86 4.86 14.43
CA TYR A 95 15.92 5.56 15.16
C TYR A 95 16.97 6.08 14.18
N ARG A 96 17.32 7.35 14.30
CA ARG A 96 18.36 7.98 13.50
C ARG A 96 19.40 8.61 14.40
N THR A 97 20.62 8.17 14.24
CA THR A 97 21.77 8.80 14.93
C THR A 97 22.11 10.10 14.23
N VAL A 98 22.16 11.17 15.01
CA VAL A 98 22.60 12.49 14.55
C VAL A 98 24.02 12.70 15.10
N PRO A 99 25.00 12.95 14.22
CA PRO A 99 26.37 13.24 14.66
C PRO A 99 26.44 14.55 15.44
N PRO A 100 27.42 14.71 16.31
CA PRO A 100 27.61 15.94 17.04
C PRO A 100 27.87 17.12 16.09
N ARG A 101 27.32 18.27 16.41
CA ARG A 101 27.57 19.53 15.72
C ARG A 101 28.45 20.42 16.60
N GLY A 102 29.75 20.29 16.49
CA GLY A 102 30.73 21.04 17.31
C GLY A 102 31.58 20.13 18.18
N GLU A 103 32.67 20.68 18.74
CA GLU A 103 33.68 19.93 19.50
C GLU A 103 33.14 19.43 20.85
N ASP A 104 32.15 20.14 21.43
CA ASP A 104 31.64 19.85 22.77
C ASP A 104 30.25 19.17 22.78
N ALA A 105 29.65 18.92 21.60
CA ALA A 105 28.33 18.36 21.52
C ALA A 105 28.36 16.84 21.38
N ALA A 106 27.70 16.11 22.28
CA ALA A 106 27.52 14.67 22.16
C ALA A 106 26.49 14.35 21.04
N GLY A 107 26.74 13.30 20.26
CA GLY A 107 25.76 12.80 19.30
C GLY A 107 24.47 12.34 19.98
N SER A 108 23.35 12.46 19.29
CA SER A 108 22.02 12.06 19.80
C SER A 108 21.33 11.05 18.90
N VAL A 109 20.46 10.22 19.48
CA VAL A 109 19.60 9.31 18.75
C VAL A 109 18.18 9.87 18.74
N ILE A 110 17.71 10.22 17.54
CA ILE A 110 16.37 10.79 17.37
C ILE A 110 15.44 9.71 16.85
N ARG A 111 14.27 9.58 17.48
CA ARG A 111 13.18 8.73 17.02
C ARG A 111 12.27 9.55 16.07
N LYS A 112 12.10 9.08 14.85
CA LYS A 112 11.31 9.78 13.84
C LYS A 112 10.42 8.81 13.07
N GLU A 113 9.22 9.27 12.67
CA GLU A 113 8.34 8.54 11.77
C GLU A 113 8.95 8.42 10.37
N SER A 114 8.93 7.22 9.83
CA SER A 114 9.40 6.94 8.47
C SER A 114 8.24 6.85 7.50
N PRO A 115 8.38 7.37 6.26
CA PRO A 115 7.30 7.36 5.29
C PRO A 115 7.00 5.96 4.78
N ILE A 116 5.71 5.59 4.76
CA ILE A 116 5.16 4.34 4.21
C ILE A 116 4.46 4.59 2.88
N HIS A 117 4.35 3.58 2.03
CA HIS A 117 3.67 3.72 0.73
C HIS A 117 2.15 3.88 0.94
N HIS A 118 1.50 4.78 0.18
CA HIS A 118 0.08 5.09 0.36
C HIS A 118 -0.84 3.87 0.19
N SER A 119 -0.46 2.87 -0.62
CA SER A 119 -1.23 1.63 -0.79
C SER A 119 -1.28 0.74 0.46
N LYS A 120 -0.42 0.99 1.44
CA LYS A 120 -0.38 0.24 2.70
C LYS A 120 -1.30 0.83 3.77
N VAL A 121 -2.01 1.91 3.46
CA VAL A 121 -2.94 2.58 4.37
C VAL A 121 -4.33 2.68 3.77
N MET A 122 -5.34 2.64 4.63
CA MET A 122 -6.75 2.90 4.30
C MET A 122 -7.31 3.92 5.26
N LEU A 123 -8.30 4.71 4.81
CA LEU A 123 -9.02 5.59 5.70
C LEU A 123 -9.78 4.78 6.74
N TYR A 124 -9.79 5.31 7.95
CA TYR A 124 -10.42 4.71 9.11
C TYR A 124 -11.54 5.59 9.64
N SER A 125 -12.73 5.01 9.79
CA SER A 125 -13.83 5.67 10.50
C SER A 125 -13.65 5.48 12.00
N THR A 126 -13.52 6.57 12.73
CA THR A 126 -13.43 6.55 14.19
C THR A 126 -14.77 6.17 14.81
N LYS A 127 -15.91 6.48 14.15
CA LYS A 127 -17.25 6.20 14.65
C LYS A 127 -17.57 4.70 14.61
N GLU A 128 -17.33 4.08 13.46
CA GLU A 128 -17.66 2.66 13.26
C GLU A 128 -16.46 1.71 13.48
N LYS A 129 -15.27 2.27 13.74
CA LYS A 129 -14.01 1.52 13.95
C LYS A 129 -13.68 0.57 12.78
N VAL A 130 -13.98 1.00 11.54
CA VAL A 130 -13.77 0.20 10.33
C VAL A 130 -12.89 0.94 9.33
N ALA A 131 -11.93 0.21 8.75
CA ALA A 131 -11.15 0.73 7.62
C ALA A 131 -11.91 0.52 6.31
N SER A 132 -11.97 1.54 5.48
CA SER A 132 -12.72 1.55 4.23
C SER A 132 -11.95 2.20 3.08
N ARG A 133 -12.31 1.82 1.85
CA ARG A 133 -11.87 2.51 0.65
C ARG A 133 -12.58 3.86 0.53
N VAL A 134 -11.96 4.78 -0.19
CA VAL A 134 -12.52 6.09 -0.50
C VAL A 134 -13.29 6.05 -1.79
N GLY A 135 -14.55 6.45 -1.74
CA GLY A 135 -15.38 6.79 -2.88
C GLY A 135 -15.54 8.31 -3.02
N HIS A 136 -16.20 8.72 -4.09
CA HIS A 136 -16.58 10.13 -4.29
C HIS A 136 -18.06 10.19 -4.58
N LYS A 137 -18.76 11.11 -3.94
CA LYS A 137 -20.16 11.42 -4.18
C LYS A 137 -20.29 12.90 -4.55
N ILE A 138 -21.17 13.21 -5.46
CA ILE A 138 -21.56 14.59 -5.76
C ILE A 138 -22.79 14.87 -4.89
N LEU A 139 -22.71 15.89 -4.05
CA LEU A 139 -23.84 16.39 -3.28
C LEU A 139 -24.78 17.18 -4.19
N ASP A 140 -25.99 17.43 -3.70
CA ASP A 140 -27.02 18.22 -4.41
C ASP A 140 -26.53 19.64 -4.73
N ASP A 141 -25.61 20.15 -3.92
CA ASP A 141 -24.90 21.44 -4.13
C ASP A 141 -23.88 21.41 -5.28
N GLY A 142 -23.69 20.27 -5.97
CA GLY A 142 -22.68 20.09 -7.01
C GLY A 142 -21.25 19.89 -6.48
N ARG A 143 -21.04 19.87 -5.17
CA ARG A 143 -19.71 19.64 -4.57
C ARG A 143 -19.34 18.16 -4.59
N LYS A 144 -18.11 17.86 -5.00
CA LYS A 144 -17.54 16.50 -4.97
C LYS A 144 -16.91 16.24 -3.60
N VAL A 145 -17.51 15.36 -2.81
CA VAL A 145 -17.02 14.95 -1.50
C VAL A 145 -16.44 13.56 -1.51
N ARG A 146 -15.53 13.29 -0.55
CA ARG A 146 -14.99 11.95 -0.31
C ARG A 146 -15.92 11.23 0.66
N ILE A 147 -16.22 9.98 0.36
CA ILE A 147 -17.01 9.11 1.24
C ILE A 147 -16.27 7.81 1.51
N LEU A 148 -16.48 7.24 2.67
CA LEU A 148 -16.07 5.89 2.99
C LEU A 148 -17.07 4.91 2.38
N VAL A 149 -16.61 3.99 1.53
CA VAL A 149 -17.50 3.08 0.78
C VAL A 149 -18.28 2.14 1.69
N LYS A 150 -17.70 1.72 2.83
CA LYS A 150 -18.36 0.78 3.75
C LYS A 150 -19.40 1.44 4.64
N THR A 151 -19.09 2.61 5.17
CA THR A 151 -19.90 3.31 6.18
C THR A 151 -20.79 4.39 5.56
N GLY A 152 -20.48 4.83 4.35
CA GLY A 152 -21.15 5.98 3.72
C GLY A 152 -20.80 7.33 4.35
N GLU A 153 -19.91 7.35 5.32
CA GLU A 153 -19.51 8.57 6.03
C GLU A 153 -18.76 9.54 5.10
N VAL A 154 -19.13 10.81 5.17
CA VAL A 154 -18.44 11.87 4.43
C VAL A 154 -17.15 12.20 5.17
N VAL A 155 -16.03 12.11 4.45
CA VAL A 155 -14.73 12.50 4.97
C VAL A 155 -14.43 13.92 4.55
N GLU A 156 -14.54 14.83 5.50
CA GLU A 156 -14.15 16.22 5.30
C GLU A 156 -12.62 16.30 5.19
N ALA A 157 -12.14 17.20 4.36
CA ALA A 157 -10.72 17.51 4.33
C ALA A 157 -10.42 18.37 5.56
N ALA A 158 -9.47 17.95 6.40
CA ALA A 158 -8.95 18.87 7.40
C ALA A 158 -8.54 20.17 6.70
N GLU A 159 -9.02 21.28 7.22
CA GLU A 159 -8.67 22.59 6.70
C GLU A 159 -7.15 22.72 6.73
N ARG A 160 -6.58 23.10 5.59
CA ARG A 160 -5.16 23.41 5.54
C ARG A 160 -4.98 24.73 6.29
N SER A 161 -4.74 24.66 7.56
CA SER A 161 -4.15 25.77 8.27
C SER A 161 -2.81 26.05 7.60
N ARG A 162 -2.79 26.98 6.65
CA ARG A 162 -1.57 27.67 6.29
C ARG A 162 -1.29 28.55 7.49
N GLU A 163 -0.52 28.04 8.42
CA GLU A 163 0.19 28.92 9.31
C GLU A 163 0.98 29.87 8.40
N PRO A 164 0.71 31.18 8.44
CA PRO A 164 1.59 32.13 7.79
C PRO A 164 2.95 31.93 8.46
N GLU A 165 3.96 31.51 7.68
CA GLU A 165 5.35 31.61 8.14
C GLU A 165 5.52 33.06 8.60
N ALA A 166 5.59 33.24 9.92
CA ALA A 166 5.91 34.51 10.52
C ALA A 166 7.27 34.89 9.91
N SER A 167 7.24 35.86 9.03
CA SER A 167 8.44 36.56 8.58
C SER A 167 9.11 37.06 9.84
N GLU A 168 10.20 36.44 10.24
CA GLU A 168 11.15 37.01 11.19
C GLU A 168 11.67 38.28 10.51
N GLU A 169 10.99 39.37 10.78
CA GLU A 169 11.51 40.71 10.52
C GLU A 169 12.76 40.85 11.37
N GLY A 170 13.90 40.85 10.65
CA GLY A 170 15.19 41.12 11.25
C GLY A 170 15.16 42.48 11.90
N GLU A 171 15.18 42.49 13.22
CA GLU A 171 15.45 43.65 14.02
C GLU A 171 16.94 43.99 13.86
N SER A 172 17.19 44.88 12.90
CA SER A 172 18.47 45.54 12.75
C SER A 172 18.60 46.52 13.91
N SER A 173 19.34 46.15 14.92
CA SER A 173 19.82 47.08 15.97
C SER A 173 20.90 47.98 15.43
N GLU A 174 20.66 49.22 15.49
CA GLU A 174 21.60 50.35 15.49
C GLU A 174 22.70 50.23 16.53
#